data_6bc469ad602846cd72778b8de75881b0
#
_entry.id   6bc469ad602846cd72778b8de75881b0
#
_cell.length_a   1.000
_cell.length_b   1.000
_cell.length_c   1.000
_cell.angle_alpha   90.00
_cell.angle_beta   90.00
_cell.angle_gamma   90.00
#
_symmetry.space_group_name_H-M   'P 1'
#
loop_
_entity.id
_entity.type
_entity.pdbx_description
1 polymer ?
#
loop_
_entity_poly.entity_id
_entity_poly.type
_entity_poly.pdbx_seq_one_letter_code
_entity_poly.pdbx_strand_id
1 'polypeptide(L)'
;MRLFTAITIPDDIKAKLEELFIPIEGLKWQQKSQMHLTLRFIGEVDKRMAKTVTDELEKVNVASFRINLSRLGSFPRKGNPKVVWIGVKENSSLNDLHARIELACRDAGLEPDERSFKPHITIARNKGADEEKVRSYIENQTVPDFESIQVTDFLLFRSELTANGAIHHLEKKFALK
;
A
#
# COMPACT_ATOMS: atom_id res chain seq x y z
N MET A 1 15.73 11.58 -1.17
CA MET A 1 14.54 11.12 -1.95
C MET A 1 13.77 10.14 -1.07
N ARG A 2 12.47 10.37 -0.88
CA ARG A 2 11.64 9.45 -0.09
C ARG A 2 11.05 8.38 -1.00
N LEU A 3 11.48 7.14 -0.84
CA LEU A 3 11.13 6.01 -1.70
C LEU A 3 10.26 4.97 -1.01
N PHE A 4 9.46 4.27 -1.80
CA PHE A 4 8.72 3.07 -1.38
C PHE A 4 8.41 2.18 -2.60
N THR A 5 8.24 0.89 -2.36
CA THR A 5 7.75 -0.05 -3.37
C THR A 5 6.29 -0.38 -3.15
N ALA A 6 5.53 -0.56 -4.23
CA ALA A 6 4.12 -0.85 -4.17
C ALA A 6 3.61 -1.63 -5.40
N ILE A 7 2.45 -2.24 -5.24
CA ILE A 7 1.62 -2.75 -6.34
C ILE A 7 0.55 -1.72 -6.64
N THR A 8 0.34 -1.40 -7.90
CA THR A 8 -0.77 -0.54 -8.35
C THR A 8 -2.09 -1.33 -8.37
N ILE A 9 -3.16 -0.62 -8.13
CA ILE A 9 -4.51 -1.18 -8.14
C ILE A 9 -5.18 -0.77 -9.46
N PRO A 10 -5.86 -1.69 -10.18
CA PRO A 10 -6.60 -1.36 -11.39
C PRO A 10 -7.67 -0.28 -11.16
N ASP A 11 -7.92 0.55 -12.17
CA ASP A 11 -8.82 1.70 -12.03
C ASP A 11 -10.29 1.31 -11.79
N ASP A 12 -10.73 0.17 -12.32
CA ASP A 12 -12.06 -0.41 -12.06
C ASP A 12 -12.20 -0.84 -10.58
N ILE A 13 -11.17 -1.45 -10.01
CA ILE A 13 -11.13 -1.80 -8.58
C ILE A 13 -11.11 -0.53 -7.71
N LYS A 14 -10.32 0.50 -8.09
CA LYS A 14 -10.33 1.78 -7.38
C LYS A 14 -11.70 2.46 -7.43
N ALA A 15 -12.37 2.44 -8.58
CA ALA A 15 -13.73 2.96 -8.71
C ALA A 15 -14.72 2.24 -7.78
N LYS A 16 -14.61 0.91 -7.70
CA LYS A 16 -15.44 0.10 -6.81
C LYS A 16 -15.10 0.35 -5.32
N LEU A 17 -13.84 0.64 -4.99
CA LEU A 17 -13.45 1.05 -3.65
C LEU A 17 -14.06 2.40 -3.26
N GLU A 18 -14.21 3.34 -4.20
CA GLU A 18 -14.85 4.63 -3.94
C GLU A 18 -16.35 4.50 -3.59
N GLU A 19 -17.02 3.42 -4.02
CA GLU A 19 -18.41 3.14 -3.64
C GLU A 19 -18.58 2.87 -2.12
N LEU A 20 -17.48 2.55 -1.43
CA LEU A 20 -17.44 2.41 0.04
C LEU A 20 -17.43 3.76 0.77
N PHE A 21 -17.17 4.85 0.07
CA PHE A 21 -16.98 6.17 0.69
C PHE A 21 -18.33 6.75 1.09
N ILE A 22 -18.44 7.12 2.36
CA ILE A 22 -19.60 7.81 2.92
C ILE A 22 -19.14 9.11 3.63
N PRO A 23 -20.00 10.14 3.74
CA PRO A 23 -19.65 11.35 4.46
C PRO A 23 -19.44 11.06 5.96
N ILE A 24 -18.21 11.18 6.43
CA ILE A 24 -17.85 11.18 7.86
C ILE A 24 -16.98 12.41 8.09
N GLU A 25 -17.46 13.36 8.89
CA GLU A 25 -16.72 14.57 9.22
C GLU A 25 -15.37 14.24 9.84
N GLY A 26 -14.31 14.86 9.34
CA GLY A 26 -12.93 14.63 9.80
C GLY A 26 -12.26 13.37 9.24
N LEU A 27 -12.97 12.53 8.47
CA LEU A 27 -12.38 11.41 7.76
C LEU A 27 -12.07 11.80 6.30
N LYS A 28 -10.79 11.81 5.95
CA LYS A 28 -10.33 12.17 4.61
C LYS A 28 -10.15 10.92 3.77
N TRP A 29 -11.01 10.75 2.75
CA TRP A 29 -10.91 9.66 1.78
C TRP A 29 -9.72 9.84 0.84
N GLN A 30 -9.09 8.74 0.46
CA GLN A 30 -7.97 8.74 -0.48
C GLN A 30 -8.44 8.97 -1.91
N GLN A 31 -7.65 9.74 -2.65
CA GLN A 31 -7.83 9.85 -4.10
C GLN A 31 -7.34 8.59 -4.81
N LYS A 32 -7.90 8.28 -5.99
CA LYS A 32 -7.47 7.12 -6.80
C LYS A 32 -5.97 7.06 -7.03
N SER A 33 -5.35 8.21 -7.29
CA SER A 33 -3.90 8.32 -7.50
C SER A 33 -3.05 7.92 -6.30
N GLN A 34 -3.64 7.88 -5.11
CA GLN A 34 -2.97 7.55 -3.86
C GLN A 34 -3.26 6.11 -3.42
N MET A 35 -4.19 5.40 -4.09
CA MET A 35 -4.54 4.02 -3.76
C MET A 35 -3.51 3.05 -4.35
N HIS A 36 -2.78 2.37 -3.48
CA HIS A 36 -1.79 1.36 -3.82
C HIS A 36 -1.63 0.37 -2.66
N LEU A 37 -1.05 -0.78 -2.93
CA LEU A 37 -0.64 -1.73 -1.92
C LEU A 37 0.87 -1.55 -1.69
N THR A 38 1.25 -0.93 -0.58
CA THR A 38 2.67 -0.76 -0.23
C THR A 38 3.29 -2.10 0.13
N LEU A 39 4.45 -2.38 -0.47
CA LEU A 39 5.27 -3.56 -0.17
C LEU A 39 6.36 -3.21 0.86
N ARG A 40 7.09 -2.12 0.65
CA ARG A 40 8.19 -1.71 1.52
C ARG A 40 8.37 -0.19 1.50
N PHE A 41 8.37 0.44 2.66
CA PHE A 41 8.83 1.82 2.78
C PHE A 41 10.36 1.84 2.91
N ILE A 42 11.02 2.46 1.96
CA ILE A 42 12.49 2.61 1.94
C ILE A 42 12.91 3.83 2.78
N GLY A 43 12.10 4.89 2.75
CA GLY A 43 12.38 6.11 3.49
C GLY A 43 13.25 7.09 2.71
N GLU A 44 13.87 8.02 3.44
CA GLU A 44 14.74 9.04 2.84
C GLU A 44 16.09 8.44 2.50
N VAL A 45 16.47 8.54 1.23
CA VAL A 45 17.77 8.08 0.73
C VAL A 45 18.36 9.12 -0.23
N ASP A 46 19.69 9.13 -0.34
CA ASP A 46 20.40 9.92 -1.35
C ASP A 46 20.33 9.24 -2.73
N LYS A 47 20.83 9.91 -3.76
CA LYS A 47 20.82 9.42 -5.14
C LYS A 47 21.63 8.13 -5.32
N ARG A 48 22.73 7.99 -4.59
CA ARG A 48 23.61 6.82 -4.66
C ARG A 48 22.89 5.59 -4.09
N MET A 49 22.32 5.74 -2.91
CA MET A 49 21.53 4.67 -2.27
C MET A 49 20.29 4.32 -3.11
N ALA A 50 19.59 5.32 -3.66
CA ALA A 50 18.44 5.08 -4.54
C ALA A 50 18.81 4.21 -5.75
N LYS A 51 19.99 4.48 -6.36
CA LYS A 51 20.51 3.64 -7.44
C LYS A 51 20.81 2.24 -6.97
N THR A 52 21.53 2.07 -5.86
CA THR A 52 21.86 0.74 -5.32
C THR A 52 20.61 -0.07 -5.03
N VAL A 53 19.62 0.52 -4.38
CA VAL A 53 18.32 -0.13 -4.13
C VAL A 53 17.65 -0.55 -5.42
N THR A 54 17.65 0.32 -6.43
CA THR A 54 17.06 0.01 -7.73
C THR A 54 17.74 -1.18 -8.40
N ASP A 55 19.08 -1.22 -8.38
CA ASP A 55 19.89 -2.30 -8.95
C ASP A 55 19.60 -3.66 -8.22
N GLU A 56 19.43 -3.64 -6.90
CA GLU A 56 19.07 -4.85 -6.14
C GLU A 56 17.62 -5.28 -6.39
N LEU A 57 16.68 -4.35 -6.50
CA LEU A 57 15.29 -4.66 -6.81
C LEU A 57 15.12 -5.30 -8.22
N GLU A 58 16.00 -5.02 -9.17
CA GLU A 58 16.02 -5.67 -10.50
C GLU A 58 16.27 -7.18 -10.43
N LYS A 59 16.91 -7.65 -9.37
CA LYS A 59 17.22 -9.07 -9.16
C LYS A 59 16.04 -9.86 -8.59
N VAL A 60 15.00 -9.16 -8.13
CA VAL A 60 13.79 -9.80 -7.59
C VAL A 60 13.09 -10.59 -8.69
N ASN A 61 12.96 -11.87 -8.48
CA ASN A 61 12.39 -12.82 -9.44
C ASN A 61 11.25 -13.60 -8.77
N VAL A 62 10.02 -13.28 -9.11
CA VAL A 62 8.79 -13.92 -8.63
C VAL A 62 7.86 -14.08 -9.82
N ALA A 63 7.15 -15.21 -9.88
CA ALA A 63 6.11 -15.40 -10.88
C ALA A 63 4.94 -14.44 -10.66
N SER A 64 4.26 -14.02 -11.72
CA SER A 64 3.02 -13.26 -11.62
C SER A 64 1.96 -14.08 -10.87
N PHE A 65 1.11 -13.39 -10.10
CA PHE A 65 0.12 -14.03 -9.24
C PHE A 65 -1.16 -13.18 -9.13
N ARG A 66 -2.17 -13.71 -8.44
CA ARG A 66 -3.41 -12.99 -8.17
C ARG A 66 -3.56 -12.73 -6.68
N ILE A 67 -4.14 -11.57 -6.34
CA ILE A 67 -4.55 -11.22 -4.99
C ILE A 67 -6.05 -10.97 -4.93
N ASN A 68 -6.63 -11.20 -3.76
CA ASN A 68 -8.04 -10.92 -3.48
C ASN A 68 -8.14 -9.96 -2.31
N LEU A 69 -8.99 -8.96 -2.44
CA LEU A 69 -9.29 -8.05 -1.35
C LEU A 69 -10.16 -8.77 -0.30
N SER A 70 -10.09 -8.30 0.93
CA SER A 70 -10.80 -8.91 2.05
C SER A 70 -11.74 -7.93 2.73
N ARG A 71 -11.51 -7.59 3.97
CA ARG A 71 -12.37 -6.76 4.80
C ARG A 71 -11.75 -5.42 5.11
N LEU A 72 -12.56 -4.48 5.57
CA LEU A 72 -12.10 -3.22 6.14
C LEU A 72 -11.41 -3.44 7.48
N GLY A 73 -10.48 -2.56 7.77
CA GLY A 73 -9.80 -2.51 9.04
C GLY A 73 -9.17 -1.13 9.27
N SER A 74 -8.47 -1.01 10.39
CA SER A 74 -7.78 0.24 10.75
C SER A 74 -6.44 0.00 11.40
N PHE A 75 -5.58 1.03 11.36
CA PHE A 75 -4.41 1.15 12.21
C PHE A 75 -4.53 2.41 13.07
N PRO A 76 -4.22 2.31 14.39
CA PRO A 76 -4.13 1.07 15.16
C PRO A 76 -5.46 0.32 15.18
N ARG A 77 -5.42 -0.99 15.45
CA ARG A 77 -6.63 -1.82 15.57
C ARG A 77 -7.47 -1.47 16.80
N LYS A 78 -6.79 -1.12 17.89
CA LYS A 78 -7.39 -0.66 19.15
C LYS A 78 -7.00 0.78 19.38
N GLY A 79 -7.87 1.55 20.01
CA GLY A 79 -7.70 2.97 20.16
C GLY A 79 -8.20 3.75 18.94
N ASN A 80 -7.82 5.00 18.82
CA ASN A 80 -8.30 5.89 17.76
C ASN A 80 -7.80 5.46 16.38
N PRO A 81 -8.68 5.05 15.45
CA PRO A 81 -8.29 4.64 14.10
C PRO A 81 -7.74 5.84 13.33
N LYS A 82 -6.45 5.79 12.98
CA LYS A 82 -5.76 6.84 12.20
C LYS A 82 -5.81 6.59 10.70
N VAL A 83 -5.81 5.32 10.32
CA VAL A 83 -5.82 4.87 8.92
C VAL A 83 -6.91 3.83 8.77
N VAL A 84 -7.79 4.01 7.80
CA VAL A 84 -8.80 3.01 7.38
C VAL A 84 -8.32 2.39 6.09
N TRP A 85 -8.39 1.08 6.01
CA TRP A 85 -7.87 0.31 4.88
C TRP A 85 -8.78 -0.87 4.53
N ILE A 86 -8.63 -1.37 3.30
CA ILE A 86 -9.09 -2.70 2.90
C ILE A 86 -7.90 -3.66 2.87
N GLY A 87 -8.07 -4.82 3.47
CA GLY A 87 -7.04 -5.86 3.54
C GLY A 87 -6.99 -6.72 2.29
N VAL A 88 -5.98 -7.57 2.24
CA VAL A 88 -5.79 -8.60 1.22
C VAL A 88 -5.90 -9.96 1.90
N LYS A 89 -6.57 -10.91 1.27
CA LYS A 89 -6.63 -12.30 1.73
C LYS A 89 -5.21 -12.87 1.77
N GLU A 90 -4.97 -13.78 2.71
CA GLU A 90 -3.67 -14.44 2.81
C GLU A 90 -3.20 -14.97 1.46
N ASN A 91 -1.95 -14.68 1.11
CA ASN A 91 -1.39 -14.96 -0.18
C ASN A 91 0.11 -15.22 -0.08
N SER A 92 0.52 -16.46 -0.29
CA SER A 92 1.92 -16.88 -0.17
C SER A 92 2.84 -16.22 -1.20
N SER A 93 2.35 -15.99 -2.43
CA SER A 93 3.13 -15.32 -3.48
C SER A 93 3.37 -13.84 -3.16
N LEU A 94 2.38 -13.16 -2.57
CA LEU A 94 2.53 -11.78 -2.09
C LEU A 94 3.54 -11.71 -0.94
N ASN A 95 3.49 -12.66 -0.03
CA ASN A 95 4.45 -12.75 1.08
C ASN A 95 5.87 -13.04 0.56
N ASP A 96 6.02 -13.92 -0.44
CA ASP A 96 7.33 -14.19 -1.09
C ASP A 96 7.87 -12.94 -1.79
N LEU A 97 7.02 -12.23 -2.54
CA LEU A 97 7.42 -10.96 -3.17
C LEU A 97 7.91 -9.95 -2.14
N HIS A 98 7.16 -9.76 -1.05
CA HIS A 98 7.56 -8.86 0.04
C HIS A 98 8.91 -9.29 0.65
N ALA A 99 9.09 -10.58 0.94
CA ALA A 99 10.34 -11.09 1.53
C ALA A 99 11.55 -10.88 0.60
N ARG A 100 11.38 -11.05 -0.70
CA ARG A 100 12.46 -10.81 -1.69
C ARG A 100 12.78 -9.32 -1.84
N ILE A 101 11.78 -8.44 -1.79
CA ILE A 101 12.00 -7.00 -1.78
C ILE A 101 12.72 -6.57 -0.50
N GLU A 102 12.35 -7.13 0.64
CA GLU A 102 13.04 -6.87 1.92
C GLU A 102 14.50 -7.32 1.85
N LEU A 103 14.76 -8.50 1.30
CA LEU A 103 16.14 -9.00 1.09
C LEU A 103 16.93 -8.07 0.17
N ALA A 104 16.37 -7.67 -0.97
CA ALA A 104 17.01 -6.75 -1.91
C ALA A 104 17.34 -5.39 -1.24
N CYS A 105 16.44 -4.86 -0.40
CA CYS A 105 16.70 -3.65 0.36
C CYS A 105 17.86 -3.82 1.37
N ARG A 106 17.94 -4.96 2.03
CA ARG A 106 19.05 -5.29 2.95
C ARG A 106 20.37 -5.48 2.21
N ASP A 107 20.36 -6.14 1.07
CA ASP A 107 21.55 -6.32 0.21
C ASP A 107 22.05 -4.97 -0.34
N ALA A 108 21.16 -4.00 -0.52
CA ALA A 108 21.52 -2.62 -0.82
C ALA A 108 22.12 -1.84 0.36
N GLY A 109 22.07 -2.39 1.58
CA GLY A 109 22.61 -1.78 2.81
C GLY A 109 21.58 -1.02 3.64
N LEU A 110 20.28 -1.24 3.41
CA LEU A 110 19.24 -0.66 4.26
C LEU A 110 18.96 -1.53 5.49
N GLU A 111 18.56 -0.90 6.58
CA GLU A 111 18.11 -1.60 7.77
C GLU A 111 16.83 -2.41 7.51
N PRO A 112 16.65 -3.56 8.18
CA PRO A 112 15.42 -4.33 8.11
C PRO A 112 14.19 -3.51 8.52
N ASP A 113 13.06 -3.75 7.88
CA ASP A 113 11.79 -3.23 8.40
C ASP A 113 11.29 -4.14 9.52
N GLU A 114 11.35 -3.67 10.75
CA GLU A 114 10.94 -4.43 11.94
C GLU A 114 9.41 -4.61 12.04
N ARG A 115 8.65 -3.88 11.21
CA ARG A 115 7.18 -3.98 11.21
C ARG A 115 6.75 -5.24 10.50
N SER A 116 5.80 -5.96 11.09
CA SER A 116 5.17 -7.10 10.41
C SER A 116 4.44 -6.64 9.15
N PHE A 117 4.65 -7.35 8.05
CA PHE A 117 3.94 -7.08 6.80
C PHE A 117 2.45 -7.37 6.93
N LYS A 118 1.63 -6.35 6.73
CA LYS A 118 0.16 -6.43 6.75
C LYS A 118 -0.34 -5.82 5.44
N PRO A 119 -0.52 -6.62 4.38
CA PRO A 119 -0.91 -6.11 3.07
C PRO A 119 -2.29 -5.46 3.12
N HIS A 120 -2.35 -4.20 2.69
CA HIS A 120 -3.57 -3.40 2.70
C HIS A 120 -3.50 -2.26 1.69
N ILE A 121 -4.68 -1.77 1.31
CA ILE A 121 -4.84 -0.54 0.55
C ILE A 121 -5.49 0.50 1.47
N THR A 122 -4.79 1.59 1.74
CA THR A 122 -5.36 2.70 2.51
C THR A 122 -6.47 3.37 1.71
N ILE A 123 -7.66 3.51 2.30
CA ILE A 123 -8.81 4.16 1.68
C ILE A 123 -9.21 5.47 2.37
N ALA A 124 -8.83 5.66 3.64
CA ALA A 124 -9.05 6.93 4.34
C ALA A 124 -8.03 7.18 5.44
N ARG A 125 -7.88 8.46 5.80
CA ARG A 125 -7.08 8.91 6.94
C ARG A 125 -7.94 9.74 7.88
N ASN A 126 -7.89 9.43 9.17
CA ASN A 126 -8.58 10.19 10.18
C ASN A 126 -7.83 11.52 10.45
N LYS A 127 -8.50 12.63 10.24
CA LYS A 127 -8.05 14.01 10.45
C LYS A 127 -8.89 14.76 11.50
N GLY A 128 -9.47 14.03 12.45
CA GLY A 128 -10.30 14.57 13.50
C GLY A 128 -11.73 14.01 13.52
N ALA A 129 -11.99 12.94 12.78
CA ALA A 129 -13.28 12.23 12.85
C ALA A 129 -13.49 11.60 14.21
N ASP A 130 -14.75 11.54 14.62
CA ASP A 130 -15.17 10.81 15.80
C ASP A 130 -14.79 9.33 15.70
N GLU A 131 -14.10 8.85 16.72
CA GLU A 131 -13.51 7.51 16.77
C GLU A 131 -14.58 6.41 16.65
N GLU A 132 -15.72 6.58 17.33
CA GLU A 132 -16.81 5.63 17.34
C GLU A 132 -17.53 5.56 16.00
N LYS A 133 -17.70 6.70 15.33
CA LYS A 133 -18.25 6.75 13.97
C LYS A 133 -17.37 5.99 12.97
N VAL A 134 -16.05 6.14 13.06
CA VAL A 134 -15.12 5.44 12.18
C VAL A 134 -15.12 3.94 12.47
N ARG A 135 -15.16 3.52 13.74
CA ARG A 135 -15.26 2.10 14.10
C ARG A 135 -16.57 1.50 13.62
N SER A 136 -17.69 2.17 13.88
CA SER A 136 -19.01 1.73 13.43
C SER A 136 -19.06 1.57 11.90
N TYR A 137 -18.44 2.49 11.17
CA TYR A 137 -18.30 2.37 9.73
C TYR A 137 -17.56 1.09 9.35
N ILE A 138 -16.39 0.83 9.93
CA ILE A 138 -15.56 -0.35 9.63
C ILE A 138 -16.32 -1.66 9.92
N GLU A 139 -17.06 -1.70 11.01
CA GLU A 139 -17.76 -2.91 11.48
C GLU A 139 -19.04 -3.20 10.68
N ASN A 140 -19.75 -2.17 10.26
CA ASN A 140 -21.09 -2.30 9.67
C ASN A 140 -21.12 -2.09 8.15
N GLN A 141 -20.03 -1.62 7.55
CA GLN A 141 -20.00 -1.42 6.09
C GLN A 141 -19.93 -2.75 5.36
N THR A 142 -20.90 -2.97 4.47
CA THR A 142 -20.85 -4.11 3.55
C THR A 142 -19.77 -3.90 2.51
N VAL A 143 -18.81 -4.80 2.48
CA VAL A 143 -17.74 -4.81 1.46
C VAL A 143 -18.22 -5.61 0.27
N PRO A 144 -18.23 -5.03 -0.95
CA PRO A 144 -18.64 -5.78 -2.15
C PRO A 144 -17.60 -6.85 -2.51
N ASP A 145 -18.01 -7.83 -3.27
CA ASP A 145 -17.10 -8.77 -3.89
C ASP A 145 -16.26 -8.07 -4.95
N PHE A 146 -14.94 -8.17 -4.81
CA PHE A 146 -13.98 -7.67 -5.78
C PHE A 146 -13.47 -8.81 -6.66
N GLU A 147 -13.26 -8.52 -7.93
CA GLU A 147 -12.52 -9.42 -8.80
C GLU A 147 -11.08 -9.58 -8.34
N SER A 148 -10.50 -10.74 -8.62
CA SER A 148 -9.07 -10.98 -8.36
C SER A 148 -8.21 -9.99 -9.15
N ILE A 149 -7.25 -9.38 -8.48
CA ILE A 149 -6.29 -8.48 -9.10
C ILE A 149 -5.08 -9.29 -9.58
N GLN A 150 -4.81 -9.25 -10.88
CA GLN A 150 -3.58 -9.85 -11.43
C GLN A 150 -2.39 -8.93 -11.13
N VAL A 151 -1.38 -9.47 -10.47
CA VAL A 151 -0.13 -8.78 -10.16
C VAL A 151 0.93 -9.25 -11.15
N THR A 152 1.30 -8.37 -12.07
CA THR A 152 2.31 -8.63 -13.12
C THR A 152 3.60 -7.86 -12.92
N ASP A 153 3.61 -6.94 -11.97
CA ASP A 153 4.74 -6.07 -11.69
C ASP A 153 4.62 -5.44 -10.28
N PHE A 154 5.73 -4.92 -9.81
CA PHE A 154 5.75 -3.97 -8.72
C PHE A 154 6.53 -2.72 -9.11
N LEU A 155 6.31 -1.64 -8.41
CA LEU A 155 6.79 -0.32 -8.77
C LEU A 155 7.61 0.30 -7.64
N LEU A 156 8.64 1.05 -8.01
CA LEU A 156 9.36 1.95 -7.12
C LEU A 156 8.83 3.37 -7.33
N PHE A 157 8.37 3.98 -6.25
CA PHE A 157 7.85 5.34 -6.23
C PHE A 157 8.73 6.27 -5.40
N ARG A 158 8.81 7.51 -5.85
CA ARG A 158 9.28 8.63 -5.04
C ARG A 158 8.06 9.41 -4.53
N SER A 159 8.02 9.61 -3.23
CA SER A 159 6.98 10.40 -2.58
C SER A 159 7.46 11.83 -2.36
N GLU A 160 6.70 12.79 -2.84
CA GLU A 160 6.88 14.22 -2.59
C GLU A 160 5.76 14.70 -1.67
N LEU A 161 6.14 15.24 -0.52
CA LEU A 161 5.18 15.79 0.44
C LEU A 161 4.81 17.20 0.05
N THR A 162 3.52 17.45 -0.12
CA THR A 162 2.97 18.78 -0.40
C THR A 162 1.96 19.20 0.66
N ALA A 163 1.57 20.48 0.69
CA ALA A 163 0.52 20.98 1.58
C ALA A 163 -0.82 20.25 1.39
N ASN A 164 -1.08 19.72 0.19
CA ASN A 164 -2.32 19.03 -0.17
C ASN A 164 -2.24 17.49 -0.03
N GLY A 165 -1.11 16.96 0.40
CA GLY A 165 -0.85 15.53 0.53
C GLY A 165 0.39 15.07 -0.22
N ALA A 166 0.63 13.77 -0.25
CA ALA A 166 1.77 13.19 -0.96
C ALA A 166 1.44 13.01 -2.45
N ILE A 167 2.38 13.42 -3.31
CA ILE A 167 2.39 13.11 -4.74
C ILE A 167 3.38 11.97 -4.95
N HIS A 168 2.96 10.94 -5.71
CA HIS A 168 3.79 9.78 -6.01
C HIS A 168 4.26 9.83 -7.46
N HIS A 169 5.58 9.85 -7.65
CA HIS A 169 6.24 9.82 -8.94
C HIS A 169 6.79 8.42 -9.18
N LEU A 170 6.46 7.84 -10.34
CA LEU A 170 7.01 6.55 -10.74
C LEU A 170 8.49 6.71 -11.08
N GLU A 171 9.35 6.00 -10.37
CA GLU A 171 10.79 5.94 -10.65
C GLU A 171 11.13 4.73 -11.53
N LYS A 172 10.57 3.57 -11.22
CA LYS A 172 10.82 2.34 -11.98
C LYS A 172 9.73 1.30 -11.82
N LYS A 173 9.53 0.52 -12.88
CA LYS A 173 8.66 -0.65 -12.94
C LYS A 173 9.50 -1.93 -13.06
N PHE A 174 9.15 -2.94 -12.27
CA PHE A 174 9.79 -4.26 -12.24
C PHE A 174 8.76 -5.32 -12.62
N ALA A 175 8.96 -5.97 -13.77
CA ALA A 175 8.06 -7.02 -14.23
C ALA A 175 8.27 -8.31 -13.43
N LEU A 176 7.16 -8.96 -13.06
CA LEU A 176 7.16 -10.34 -12.58
C LEU A 176 7.15 -11.30 -13.77
N LYS A 177 7.65 -12.51 -13.59
CA LYS A 177 7.82 -13.49 -14.68
C LYS A 177 6.70 -14.52 -14.73
#